data_f1e396e871e31ef3b3ebb184972fb464
#
_entry.id   f1e396e871e31ef3b3ebb184972fb464
#
_cell.length_a   1.000
_cell.length_b   1.000
_cell.length_c   1.000
_cell.angle_alpha   90.00
_cell.angle_beta   90.00
_cell.angle_gamma   90.00
#
_symmetry.space_group_name_H-M   'P 1'
#
loop_
_entity.id
_entity.type
_entity.pdbx_description
1 polymer ?
#
loop_
_entity_poly.entity_id
_entity_poly.type
_entity_poly.pdbx_seq_one_letter_code
_entity_poly.pdbx_strand_id
1 'polypeptide(L)'
;EIPDDRSRWGSFDELRQMTDEDALGILKSAMGQNKDLEKITVAPGSDQEKAVFLFQTIMDTISRNKQGISPVKPYLAKIEAINNVKDLQDYLIEMEPQGGAGFFGFYVYADAKDSNKNVGYLGTGGLGLPDRDYYVKDDADSKEKREKYVEHITRMLQFLGDTPENAAKQAKQI
;
A
#
# COMPACT_ATOMS: atom_id res chain seq x y z
N GLU A 1 28.67 -6.67 -5.23
CA GLU A 1 27.81 -7.67 -5.88
C GLU A 1 26.36 -7.31 -5.59
N ILE A 2 25.45 -7.48 -6.57
CA ILE A 2 24.02 -7.17 -6.36
C ILE A 2 23.41 -8.32 -5.55
N PRO A 3 22.71 -8.05 -4.42
CA PRO A 3 22.00 -9.08 -3.68
C PRO A 3 20.93 -9.77 -4.53
N ASP A 4 20.67 -11.06 -4.28
CA ASP A 4 19.78 -11.89 -5.10
C ASP A 4 18.33 -11.40 -5.11
N ASP A 5 17.90 -10.68 -4.08
CA ASP A 5 16.55 -10.09 -3.95
C ASP A 5 16.43 -8.69 -4.53
N ARG A 6 17.47 -8.16 -5.20
CA ARG A 6 17.51 -6.79 -5.72
C ARG A 6 17.77 -6.78 -7.22
N SER A 7 17.15 -5.84 -7.91
CA SER A 7 17.38 -5.58 -9.34
C SER A 7 18.52 -4.59 -9.60
N ARG A 8 18.92 -3.84 -8.57
CA ARG A 8 20.03 -2.87 -8.58
C ARG A 8 20.62 -2.76 -7.18
N TRP A 9 21.89 -2.35 -7.09
CA TRP A 9 22.57 -2.12 -5.83
C TRP A 9 23.64 -1.05 -6.01
N GLY A 10 23.68 -0.10 -5.09
CA GLY A 10 24.68 0.98 -5.07
C GLY A 10 24.86 1.51 -3.66
N SER A 11 25.79 2.45 -3.48
CA SER A 11 26.13 3.00 -2.15
C SER A 11 24.94 3.63 -1.43
N PHE A 12 23.99 4.20 -2.16
CA PHE A 12 22.75 4.74 -1.55
C PHE A 12 21.78 3.65 -1.10
N ASP A 13 21.72 2.53 -1.82
CA ASP A 13 20.90 1.39 -1.42
C ASP A 13 21.47 0.73 -0.16
N GLU A 14 22.80 0.59 -0.09
CA GLU A 14 23.53 0.10 1.08
C GLU A 14 23.32 1.01 2.30
N LEU A 15 23.51 2.33 2.13
CA LEU A 15 23.26 3.31 3.20
C LEU A 15 21.82 3.26 3.70
N ARG A 16 20.85 3.14 2.80
CA ARG A 16 19.44 3.01 3.15
C ARG A 16 19.19 1.76 3.99
N GLN A 17 19.73 0.61 3.56
CA GLN A 17 19.58 -0.63 4.31
C GLN A 17 20.17 -0.51 5.71
N MET A 18 21.38 0.02 5.85
CA MET A 18 22.00 0.24 7.17
C MET A 18 21.15 1.15 8.06
N THR A 19 20.61 2.24 7.50
CA THR A 19 19.71 3.15 8.23
C THR A 19 18.42 2.47 8.68
N ASP A 20 17.84 1.63 7.83
CA ASP A 20 16.62 0.88 8.16
C ASP A 20 16.89 -0.16 9.26
N GLU A 21 18.05 -0.83 9.22
CA GLU A 21 18.52 -1.78 10.24
C GLU A 21 18.75 -1.08 11.60
N ASP A 22 19.40 0.08 11.59
CA ASP A 22 19.64 0.89 12.79
C ASP A 22 18.31 1.36 13.41
N ALA A 23 17.38 1.88 12.59
CA ALA A 23 16.05 2.31 13.03
C ALA A 23 15.27 1.15 13.65
N LEU A 24 15.31 -0.03 13.04
CA LEU A 24 14.71 -1.25 13.58
C LEU A 24 15.37 -1.67 14.90
N GLY A 25 16.69 -1.56 15.00
CA GLY A 25 17.47 -1.81 16.21
C GLY A 25 17.01 -0.92 17.38
N ILE A 26 16.85 0.38 17.12
CA ILE A 26 16.37 1.36 18.10
C ILE A 26 14.94 1.01 18.57
N LEU A 27 14.03 0.72 17.66
CA LEU A 27 12.64 0.34 18.00
C LEU A 27 12.60 -0.93 18.85
N LYS A 28 13.37 -1.96 18.48
CA LYS A 28 13.49 -3.20 19.25
C LYS A 28 14.10 -2.98 20.65
N SER A 29 15.08 -2.08 20.78
CA SER A 29 15.67 -1.71 22.08
C SER A 29 14.65 -1.00 22.97
N ALA A 30 13.86 -0.09 22.42
CA ALA A 30 12.77 0.57 23.16
C ALA A 30 11.73 -0.43 23.68
N MET A 31 11.48 -1.52 22.96
CA MET A 31 10.61 -2.62 23.40
C MET A 31 11.31 -3.63 24.33
N GLY A 32 12.62 -3.51 24.56
CA GLY A 32 13.41 -4.50 25.30
C GLY A 32 13.59 -5.83 24.56
N GLN A 33 13.47 -5.81 23.22
CA GLN A 33 13.58 -7.00 22.36
C GLN A 33 14.94 -7.13 21.66
N ASN A 34 15.80 -6.10 21.76
CA ASN A 34 17.14 -6.16 21.24
C ASN A 34 18.12 -6.65 22.33
N LYS A 35 18.79 -7.77 22.09
CA LYS A 35 19.73 -8.37 23.05
C LYS A 35 21.09 -7.69 23.07
N ASP A 36 21.42 -7.01 21.99
CA ASP A 36 22.74 -6.41 21.76
C ASP A 36 22.80 -4.93 22.21
N LEU A 37 21.65 -4.33 22.47
CA LEU A 37 21.55 -2.94 22.92
C LEU A 37 20.79 -2.84 24.24
N GLU A 38 21.19 -1.89 25.07
CA GLU A 38 20.47 -1.56 26.31
C GLU A 38 19.03 -1.12 25.99
N LYS A 39 18.10 -1.48 26.90
CA LYS A 39 16.72 -1.05 26.77
C LYS A 39 16.64 0.47 26.86
N ILE A 40 16.13 1.10 25.83
CA ILE A 40 15.87 2.53 25.79
C ILE A 40 14.60 2.83 26.62
N THR A 41 14.74 3.73 27.60
CA THR A 41 13.58 4.24 28.33
C THR A 41 12.91 5.32 27.53
N VAL A 42 11.63 5.11 27.20
CA VAL A 42 10.82 6.02 26.40
C VAL A 42 9.89 6.79 27.32
N ALA A 43 9.89 8.12 27.21
CA ALA A 43 9.04 8.96 28.04
C ALA A 43 7.56 8.87 27.61
N PRO A 44 6.61 8.72 28.56
CA PRO A 44 5.19 8.70 28.23
C PRO A 44 4.74 9.95 27.47
N GLY A 45 3.94 9.77 26.41
CA GLY A 45 3.43 10.85 25.54
C GLY A 45 4.43 11.43 24.55
N SER A 46 5.68 10.93 24.55
CA SER A 46 6.72 11.37 23.60
C SER A 46 6.48 10.86 22.18
N ASP A 47 7.11 11.49 21.19
CA ASP A 47 7.07 11.02 19.80
C ASP A 47 7.76 9.66 19.64
N GLN A 48 8.75 9.37 20.47
CA GLN A 48 9.39 8.06 20.54
C GLN A 48 8.39 6.98 20.96
N GLU A 49 7.56 7.25 21.98
CA GLU A 49 6.52 6.31 22.41
C GLU A 49 5.48 6.07 21.29
N LYS A 50 5.06 7.13 20.60
CA LYS A 50 4.14 7.01 19.45
C LYS A 50 4.74 6.14 18.34
N ALA A 51 6.04 6.32 18.04
CA ALA A 51 6.74 5.51 17.05
C ALA A 51 6.80 4.04 17.45
N VAL A 52 7.08 3.73 18.72
CA VAL A 52 7.08 2.36 19.26
C VAL A 52 5.68 1.74 19.17
N PHE A 53 4.64 2.44 19.57
CA PHE A 53 3.27 1.94 19.48
C PHE A 53 2.82 1.71 18.04
N LEU A 54 3.17 2.62 17.12
CA LEU A 54 2.89 2.45 15.70
C LEU A 54 3.57 1.19 15.17
N PHE A 55 4.85 1.00 15.46
CA PHE A 55 5.60 -0.18 15.06
C PHE A 55 4.99 -1.46 15.63
N GLN A 56 4.66 -1.50 16.92
CA GLN A 56 4.00 -2.64 17.57
C GLN A 56 2.66 -2.96 16.90
N THR A 57 1.86 -1.94 16.60
CA THR A 57 0.56 -2.11 15.92
C THR A 57 0.71 -2.69 14.51
N ILE A 58 1.70 -2.21 13.76
CA ILE A 58 2.00 -2.72 12.41
C ILE A 58 2.47 -4.18 12.49
N MET A 59 3.27 -4.53 13.48
CA MET A 59 3.83 -5.88 13.65
C MET A 59 2.90 -6.87 14.35
N ASP A 60 1.76 -6.44 14.89
CA ASP A 60 0.78 -7.32 15.52
C ASP A 60 -0.04 -8.11 14.47
N THR A 61 0.61 -9.11 13.90
CA THR A 61 -0.01 -10.02 12.93
C THR A 61 -1.12 -10.87 13.54
N ILE A 62 -1.06 -11.13 14.84
CA ILE A 62 -2.07 -11.94 15.55
C ILE A 62 -3.40 -11.21 15.57
N SER A 63 -3.41 -9.95 16.04
CA SER A 63 -4.63 -9.13 16.05
C SER A 63 -5.15 -8.86 14.65
N ARG A 64 -4.27 -8.57 13.69
CA ARG A 64 -4.67 -8.37 12.29
C ARG A 64 -5.31 -9.61 11.67
N ASN A 65 -4.74 -10.78 11.88
CA ASN A 65 -5.31 -12.04 11.40
C ASN A 65 -6.67 -12.33 12.05
N LYS A 66 -6.83 -12.03 13.34
CA LYS A 66 -8.11 -12.17 14.05
C LYS A 66 -9.17 -11.20 13.52
N GLN A 67 -8.80 -9.97 13.19
CA GLN A 67 -9.72 -8.98 12.62
C GLN A 67 -10.17 -9.36 11.20
N GLY A 68 -9.30 -10.01 10.41
CA GLY A 68 -9.56 -10.38 9.03
C GLY A 68 -9.99 -9.15 8.21
N ILE A 69 -11.10 -9.26 7.48
CA ILE A 69 -11.64 -8.17 6.64
C ILE A 69 -12.48 -7.13 7.40
N SER A 70 -12.67 -7.30 8.72
CA SER A 70 -13.55 -6.39 9.50
C SER A 70 -13.22 -4.91 9.33
N PRO A 71 -11.95 -4.46 9.30
CA PRO A 71 -11.62 -3.05 9.12
C PRO A 71 -11.99 -2.46 7.76
N VAL A 72 -12.12 -3.28 6.71
CA VAL A 72 -12.46 -2.83 5.36
C VAL A 72 -13.96 -2.88 5.06
N LYS A 73 -14.75 -3.59 5.88
CA LYS A 73 -16.22 -3.69 5.69
C LYS A 73 -16.94 -2.35 5.54
N PRO A 74 -16.63 -1.29 6.33
CA PRO A 74 -17.29 0.00 6.14
C PRO A 74 -17.05 0.62 4.75
N TYR A 75 -15.85 0.41 4.18
CA TYR A 75 -15.52 0.88 2.83
C TYR A 75 -16.23 0.06 1.76
N LEU A 76 -16.31 -1.25 1.94
CA LEU A 76 -17.07 -2.13 1.03
C LEU A 76 -18.55 -1.75 1.00
N ALA A 77 -19.16 -1.48 2.15
CA ALA A 77 -20.55 -1.04 2.22
C ALA A 77 -20.79 0.28 1.47
N LYS A 78 -19.83 1.21 1.48
CA LYS A 78 -19.92 2.44 0.68
C LYS A 78 -19.84 2.17 -0.81
N ILE A 79 -18.99 1.23 -1.24
CA ILE A 79 -18.88 0.82 -2.64
C ILE A 79 -20.17 0.13 -3.10
N GLU A 80 -20.74 -0.76 -2.29
CA GLU A 80 -21.99 -1.44 -2.57
C GLU A 80 -23.18 -0.49 -2.68
N ALA A 81 -23.12 0.67 -2.02
CA ALA A 81 -24.15 1.70 -2.07
C ALA A 81 -24.13 2.54 -3.36
N ILE A 82 -23.11 2.42 -4.21
CA ILE A 82 -23.00 3.16 -5.46
C ILE A 82 -23.95 2.57 -6.50
N ASN A 83 -24.99 3.34 -6.89
CA ASN A 83 -25.99 2.90 -7.86
C ASN A 83 -25.98 3.73 -9.16
N ASN A 84 -25.33 4.88 -9.15
CA ASN A 84 -25.30 5.81 -10.28
C ASN A 84 -24.04 6.67 -10.24
N VAL A 85 -23.83 7.48 -11.29
CA VAL A 85 -22.66 8.35 -11.43
C VAL A 85 -22.55 9.39 -10.30
N LYS A 86 -23.68 9.88 -9.79
CA LYS A 86 -23.68 10.85 -8.69
C LYS A 86 -23.14 10.23 -7.40
N ASP A 87 -23.60 9.02 -7.07
CA ASP A 87 -23.12 8.29 -5.90
C ASP A 87 -21.61 8.00 -6.02
N LEU A 88 -21.12 7.66 -7.22
CA LEU A 88 -19.71 7.48 -7.48
C LEU A 88 -18.92 8.78 -7.26
N GLN A 89 -19.40 9.90 -7.74
CA GLN A 89 -18.77 11.20 -7.53
C GLN A 89 -18.68 11.55 -6.03
N ASP A 90 -19.75 11.35 -5.29
CA ASP A 90 -19.80 11.62 -3.86
C ASP A 90 -18.81 10.70 -3.09
N TYR A 91 -18.74 9.42 -3.47
CA TYR A 91 -17.76 8.48 -2.94
C TYR A 91 -16.31 8.90 -3.22
N LEU A 92 -16.01 9.33 -4.45
CA LEU A 92 -14.66 9.79 -4.81
C LEU A 92 -14.25 11.03 -4.00
N ILE A 93 -15.18 11.98 -3.80
CA ILE A 93 -14.94 13.19 -2.98
C ILE A 93 -14.69 12.80 -1.52
N GLU A 94 -15.47 11.88 -0.97
CA GLU A 94 -15.30 11.41 0.41
C GLU A 94 -13.97 10.68 0.63
N MET A 95 -13.52 9.92 -0.36
CA MET A 95 -12.29 9.13 -0.25
C MET A 95 -11.01 9.94 -0.50
N GLU A 96 -11.09 11.09 -1.17
CA GLU A 96 -9.90 11.88 -1.52
C GLU A 96 -9.02 12.25 -0.31
N PRO A 97 -9.55 12.72 0.83
CA PRO A 97 -8.74 13.00 2.02
C PRO A 97 -8.09 11.76 2.66
N GLN A 98 -8.51 10.57 2.28
CA GLN A 98 -8.02 9.29 2.78
C GLN A 98 -7.03 8.60 1.82
N GLY A 99 -6.59 9.30 0.77
CA GLY A 99 -5.67 8.80 -0.24
C GLY A 99 -6.33 8.46 -1.58
N GLY A 100 -7.61 8.83 -1.75
CA GLY A 100 -8.38 8.63 -2.98
C GLY A 100 -8.85 7.19 -3.20
N ALA A 101 -9.64 7.01 -4.24
CA ALA A 101 -10.21 5.70 -4.63
C ALA A 101 -9.52 5.07 -5.86
N GLY A 102 -8.36 5.59 -6.26
CA GLY A 102 -7.54 5.01 -7.33
C GLY A 102 -7.92 5.38 -8.77
N PHE A 103 -9.00 6.13 -9.00
CA PHE A 103 -9.40 6.56 -10.36
C PHE A 103 -8.50 7.67 -10.89
N PHE A 104 -8.14 8.62 -10.04
CA PHE A 104 -7.22 9.72 -10.31
C PHE A 104 -6.58 10.17 -8.99
N GLY A 105 -5.44 10.82 -9.09
CA GLY A 105 -4.77 11.46 -7.96
C GLY A 105 -4.84 12.97 -8.11
N PHE A 106 -5.08 13.68 -7.02
CA PHE A 106 -4.98 15.12 -6.94
C PHE A 106 -3.89 15.50 -5.92
N TYR A 107 -3.01 16.39 -6.30
CA TYR A 107 -1.99 16.92 -5.39
C TYR A 107 -1.64 18.35 -5.73
N VAL A 108 -1.14 19.07 -4.76
CA VAL A 108 -0.68 20.47 -4.94
C VAL A 108 0.84 20.45 -4.89
N TYR A 109 1.46 21.04 -5.91
CA TYR A 109 2.92 21.14 -6.02
C TYR A 109 3.33 22.42 -6.71
N ALA A 110 4.63 22.76 -6.64
CA ALA A 110 5.17 23.93 -7.32
C ALA A 110 4.95 23.84 -8.84
N ASP A 111 4.55 24.94 -9.46
CA ASP A 111 4.42 25.00 -10.92
C ASP A 111 5.79 24.75 -11.58
N ALA A 112 5.83 23.85 -12.53
CA ALA A 112 7.05 23.53 -13.27
C ALA A 112 7.63 24.73 -14.06
N LYS A 113 6.82 25.75 -14.33
CA LYS A 113 7.23 26.98 -15.04
C LYS A 113 7.51 28.16 -14.10
N ASP A 114 6.96 28.15 -12.90
CA ASP A 114 7.14 29.19 -11.89
C ASP A 114 7.09 28.59 -10.48
N SER A 115 8.23 28.18 -9.98
CA SER A 115 8.36 27.52 -8.68
C SER A 115 7.91 28.35 -7.46
N ASN A 116 7.62 29.64 -7.67
CA ASN A 116 7.07 30.50 -6.62
C ASN A 116 5.54 30.36 -6.46
N LYS A 117 4.90 29.60 -7.34
CA LYS A 117 3.47 29.34 -7.31
C LYS A 117 3.20 27.86 -7.10
N ASN A 118 2.18 27.56 -6.31
CA ASN A 118 1.63 26.22 -6.20
C ASN A 118 0.42 26.08 -7.11
N VAL A 119 0.33 24.97 -7.81
CA VAL A 119 -0.80 24.62 -8.69
C VAL A 119 -1.31 23.23 -8.36
N GLY A 120 -2.60 23.01 -8.61
CA GLY A 120 -3.20 21.67 -8.50
C GLY A 120 -2.84 20.83 -9.71
N TYR A 121 -2.38 19.61 -9.45
CA TYR A 121 -2.14 18.58 -10.46
C TYR A 121 -3.21 17.51 -10.36
N LEU A 122 -3.73 17.12 -11.50
CA LEU A 122 -4.62 15.97 -11.64
C LEU A 122 -3.92 14.93 -12.50
N GLY A 123 -3.73 13.76 -11.96
CA GLY A 123 -3.13 12.61 -12.64
C GLY A 123 -4.12 11.46 -12.78
N THR A 124 -3.86 10.55 -13.71
CA THR A 124 -4.60 9.29 -13.83
C THR A 124 -4.31 8.39 -12.65
N GLY A 125 -5.26 7.55 -12.26
CA GLY A 125 -5.05 6.46 -11.30
C GLY A 125 -4.00 5.47 -11.80
N GLY A 126 -3.41 4.74 -10.86
CA GLY A 126 -2.40 3.72 -11.18
C GLY A 126 -3.00 2.49 -11.86
N LEU A 127 -2.15 1.77 -12.57
CA LEU A 127 -2.43 0.42 -13.04
C LEU A 127 -2.08 -0.59 -11.94
N GLY A 128 -2.72 -1.74 -11.93
CA GLY A 128 -2.40 -2.82 -10.98
C GLY A 128 -1.05 -3.49 -11.26
N LEU A 129 -0.64 -3.56 -12.54
CA LEU A 129 0.72 -3.91 -12.96
C LEU A 129 1.54 -2.63 -13.23
N PRO A 130 2.88 -2.69 -13.21
CA PRO A 130 3.74 -1.50 -13.20
C PRO A 130 3.56 -0.53 -14.36
N ASP A 131 3.24 -1.03 -15.55
CA ASP A 131 3.00 -0.19 -16.72
C ASP A 131 2.09 -0.86 -17.77
N ARG A 132 1.71 -0.10 -18.79
CA ARG A 132 0.84 -0.54 -19.90
C ARG A 132 1.37 -1.76 -20.62
N ASP A 133 2.68 -1.89 -20.77
CA ASP A 133 3.30 -2.93 -21.57
C ASP A 133 2.97 -4.34 -21.06
N TYR A 134 2.84 -4.49 -19.73
CA TYR A 134 2.40 -5.77 -19.13
C TYR A 134 1.01 -6.22 -19.58
N TYR A 135 0.15 -5.29 -19.98
CA TYR A 135 -1.22 -5.60 -20.44
C TYR A 135 -1.28 -5.92 -21.94
N VAL A 136 -0.40 -5.35 -22.75
CA VAL A 136 -0.53 -5.39 -24.22
C VAL A 136 0.52 -6.25 -24.92
N LYS A 137 1.66 -6.55 -24.28
CA LYS A 137 2.69 -7.40 -24.87
C LYS A 137 2.30 -8.87 -24.88
N ASP A 138 2.70 -9.56 -25.95
CA ASP A 138 2.40 -10.98 -26.18
C ASP A 138 3.56 -11.95 -25.88
N ASP A 139 4.66 -11.45 -25.30
CA ASP A 139 5.74 -12.30 -24.83
C ASP A 139 5.31 -13.18 -23.64
N ALA A 140 6.05 -14.28 -23.42
CA ALA A 140 5.71 -15.27 -22.41
C ALA A 140 5.70 -14.71 -20.99
N ASP A 141 6.65 -13.83 -20.66
CA ASP A 141 6.77 -13.21 -19.34
C ASP A 141 5.57 -12.29 -19.02
N SER A 142 5.17 -11.46 -19.98
CA SER A 142 3.99 -10.58 -19.83
C SER A 142 2.69 -11.38 -19.69
N LYS A 143 2.56 -12.50 -20.44
CA LYS A 143 1.39 -13.40 -20.31
C LYS A 143 1.34 -14.05 -18.94
N GLU A 144 2.44 -14.60 -18.46
CA GLU A 144 2.53 -15.21 -17.13
C GLU A 144 2.19 -14.21 -16.03
N LYS A 145 2.67 -12.97 -16.13
CA LYS A 145 2.36 -11.92 -15.14
C LYS A 145 0.87 -11.56 -15.13
N ARG A 146 0.22 -11.48 -16.30
CA ARG A 146 -1.24 -11.26 -16.36
C ARG A 146 -2.01 -12.43 -15.74
N GLU A 147 -1.63 -13.67 -16.02
CA GLU A 147 -2.27 -14.85 -15.42
C GLU A 147 -2.15 -14.80 -13.89
N LYS A 148 -0.95 -14.58 -13.36
CA LYS A 148 -0.72 -14.43 -11.91
C LYS A 148 -1.47 -13.25 -11.31
N TYR A 149 -1.64 -12.16 -12.05
CA TYR A 149 -2.42 -11.01 -11.62
C TYR A 149 -3.91 -11.37 -11.49
N VAL A 150 -4.48 -12.06 -12.47
CA VAL A 150 -5.87 -12.56 -12.39
C VAL A 150 -6.05 -13.52 -11.21
N GLU A 151 -5.11 -14.44 -10.99
CA GLU A 151 -5.12 -15.33 -9.83
C GLU A 151 -5.07 -14.56 -8.51
N HIS A 152 -4.25 -13.52 -8.44
CA HIS A 152 -4.16 -12.66 -7.25
C HIS A 152 -5.47 -11.94 -6.98
N ILE A 153 -6.09 -11.31 -7.99
CA ILE A 153 -7.39 -10.64 -7.86
C ILE A 153 -8.47 -11.65 -7.42
N THR A 154 -8.51 -12.83 -8.04
CA THR A 154 -9.44 -13.90 -7.67
C THR A 154 -9.33 -14.24 -6.17
N ARG A 155 -8.10 -14.35 -5.67
CA ARG A 155 -7.84 -14.64 -4.26
C ARG A 155 -8.30 -13.50 -3.34
N MET A 156 -8.08 -12.25 -3.75
CA MET A 156 -8.54 -11.09 -2.99
C MET A 156 -10.08 -11.05 -2.90
N LEU A 157 -10.78 -11.31 -3.99
CA LEU A 157 -12.24 -11.37 -4.01
C LEU A 157 -12.79 -12.49 -3.13
N GLN A 158 -12.12 -13.66 -3.10
CA GLN A 158 -12.49 -14.74 -2.19
C GLN A 158 -12.30 -14.33 -0.71
N PHE A 159 -11.26 -13.58 -0.37
CA PHE A 159 -11.10 -13.03 0.98
C PHE A 159 -12.21 -12.06 1.35
N LEU A 160 -12.81 -11.38 0.37
CA LEU A 160 -13.99 -10.52 0.57
C LEU A 160 -15.29 -11.31 0.73
N GLY A 161 -15.28 -12.61 0.46
CA GLY A 161 -16.43 -13.51 0.66
C GLY A 161 -17.05 -14.05 -0.62
N ASP A 162 -16.50 -13.75 -1.78
CA ASP A 162 -16.98 -14.30 -3.04
C ASP A 162 -16.74 -15.82 -3.16
N THR A 163 -17.64 -16.49 -3.87
CA THR A 163 -17.41 -17.88 -4.26
C THR A 163 -16.24 -17.97 -5.25
N PRO A 164 -15.50 -19.10 -5.31
CA PRO A 164 -14.39 -19.27 -6.26
C PRO A 164 -14.79 -18.97 -7.71
N GLU A 165 -15.95 -19.43 -8.15
CA GLU A 165 -16.44 -19.22 -9.52
C GLU A 165 -16.75 -17.74 -9.79
N ASN A 166 -17.42 -17.06 -8.84
CA ASN A 166 -17.77 -15.65 -8.98
C ASN A 166 -16.51 -14.78 -8.96
N ALA A 167 -15.61 -15.03 -8.04
CA ALA A 167 -14.33 -14.34 -7.93
C ALA A 167 -13.49 -14.48 -9.22
N ALA A 168 -13.38 -15.69 -9.78
CA ALA A 168 -12.66 -15.94 -11.04
C ALA A 168 -13.33 -15.24 -12.23
N LYS A 169 -14.66 -15.15 -12.26
CA LYS A 169 -15.39 -14.42 -13.30
C LYS A 169 -15.15 -12.92 -13.20
N GLN A 170 -15.24 -12.36 -12.01
CA GLN A 170 -15.02 -10.92 -11.78
C GLN A 170 -13.56 -10.52 -12.05
N ALA A 171 -12.59 -11.32 -11.59
CA ALA A 171 -11.17 -11.05 -11.81
C ALA A 171 -10.78 -10.96 -13.29
N LYS A 172 -11.52 -11.62 -14.19
CA LYS A 172 -11.31 -11.52 -15.66
C LYS A 172 -11.93 -10.26 -16.27
N GLN A 173 -12.75 -9.51 -15.52
CA GLN A 173 -13.37 -8.26 -15.97
C GLN A 173 -12.50 -7.05 -15.63
N ILE A 174 -11.60 -7.21 -14.66
CA ILE A 174 -10.64 -6.21 -14.22
C ILE A 174 -9.37 -6.28 -15.06
#